data_1e95d76fc1c8413c1ee51210ff52c23e
#
_entry.id   1e95d76fc1c8413c1ee51210ff52c23e
#
_cell.length_a   1.000
_cell.length_b   1.000
_cell.length_c   1.000
_cell.angle_alpha   90.00
_cell.angle_beta   90.00
_cell.angle_gamma   90.00
#
_symmetry.space_group_name_H-M   'P 1'
#
loop_
_entity.id
_entity.type
_entity.pdbx_description
1 polymer ?
#
loop_
_entity_poly.entity_id
_entity_poly.type
_entity_poly.pdbx_seq_one_letter_code
_entity_poly.pdbx_strand_id
1 'polypeptide(L)'
;MKKTGIINAPISTVIAHLEHSDMLTVADAGLPVPSTTQRIDLALKPGVPGFLETLEVVLTEMFVEKAYVSEDVLTKSPHIYDGMKKLLGDVPIETLPHLEFKKLTGSTKAIIRTAEFTPFANVILVAGAWGFKL
;
A
#
# COMPACT_ATOMS: atom_id res chain seq x y z
N MET A 1 10.37 -17.26 17.26
CA MET A 1 9.39 -16.22 16.86
C MET A 1 10.10 -14.87 16.69
N LYS A 2 9.64 -14.08 15.70
CA LYS A 2 10.13 -12.69 15.59
C LYS A 2 9.77 -11.91 16.86
N LYS A 3 10.70 -11.11 17.32
CA LYS A 3 10.57 -10.32 18.55
C LYS A 3 9.99 -8.93 18.28
N THR A 4 10.26 -8.36 17.12
CA THR A 4 9.91 -6.97 16.78
C THR A 4 9.52 -6.86 15.31
N GLY A 5 8.94 -5.72 14.94
CA GLY A 5 8.58 -5.42 13.56
C GLY A 5 7.33 -6.15 13.10
N ILE A 6 7.19 -6.29 11.80
CA ILE A 6 6.05 -6.97 11.19
C ILE A 6 6.15 -8.47 11.46
N ILE A 7 5.18 -9.01 12.17
CA ILE A 7 5.14 -10.46 12.47
C ILE A 7 4.35 -11.25 11.44
N ASN A 8 3.62 -10.57 10.55
CA ASN A 8 2.92 -11.22 9.45
C ASN A 8 3.96 -11.75 8.46
N ALA A 9 4.06 -13.07 8.31
CA ALA A 9 5.08 -13.69 7.47
C ALA A 9 4.95 -13.32 5.98
N PRO A 10 3.76 -13.37 5.36
CA PRO A 10 3.63 -12.96 3.96
C PRO A 10 4.06 -11.52 3.68
N ILE A 11 3.72 -10.57 4.54
CA ILE A 11 4.14 -9.17 4.38
C ILE A 11 5.65 -9.06 4.54
N SER A 12 6.22 -9.66 5.57
CA SER A 12 7.67 -9.64 5.79
C SER A 12 8.41 -10.25 4.60
N THR A 13 7.89 -11.34 4.04
CA THR A 13 8.50 -12.00 2.90
C THR A 13 8.48 -11.12 1.67
N VAL A 14 7.33 -10.52 1.32
CA VAL A 14 7.26 -9.68 0.12
C VAL A 14 8.15 -8.45 0.26
N ILE A 15 8.15 -7.78 1.42
CA ILE A 15 9.01 -6.60 1.64
C ILE A 15 10.48 -6.98 1.50
N ALA A 16 10.89 -8.10 2.09
CA ALA A 16 12.29 -8.56 2.02
C ALA A 16 12.72 -8.91 0.59
N HIS A 17 11.80 -9.28 -0.29
CA HIS A 17 12.08 -9.60 -1.69
C HIS A 17 11.99 -8.39 -2.64
N LEU A 18 11.51 -7.23 -2.19
CA LEU A 18 11.41 -6.06 -3.06
C LEU A 18 12.79 -5.59 -3.51
N GLU A 19 12.90 -5.38 -4.79
CA GLU A 19 14.05 -4.72 -5.41
C GLU A 19 13.70 -3.28 -5.75
N HIS A 20 14.69 -2.49 -6.13
CA HIS A 20 14.47 -1.10 -6.53
C HIS A 20 13.43 -1.01 -7.65
N SER A 21 12.45 -0.15 -7.48
CA SER A 21 11.31 0.08 -8.40
C SER A 21 10.22 -0.99 -8.36
N ASP A 22 10.37 -2.05 -7.59
CA ASP A 22 9.24 -2.96 -7.35
C ASP A 22 8.12 -2.24 -6.62
N MET A 23 6.90 -2.71 -6.81
CA MET A 23 5.72 -2.07 -6.24
C MET A 23 4.95 -3.00 -5.31
N LEU A 24 4.38 -2.40 -4.27
CA LEU A 24 3.51 -3.09 -3.29
C LEU A 24 2.24 -2.25 -3.11
N THR A 25 1.08 -2.89 -3.19
CA THR A 25 -0.21 -2.21 -2.98
C THR A 25 -0.73 -2.46 -1.58
N VAL A 26 -1.24 -1.41 -0.93
CA VAL A 26 -2.08 -1.51 0.27
C VAL A 26 -3.47 -1.03 -0.13
N ALA A 27 -4.49 -1.83 0.14
CA ALA A 27 -5.81 -1.65 -0.43
C ALA A 27 -6.94 -1.66 0.60
N ASP A 28 -8.07 -1.02 0.25
CA ASP A 28 -9.32 -1.17 0.96
C ASP A 28 -9.88 -2.60 0.79
N ALA A 29 -10.97 -2.89 1.48
CA ALA A 29 -11.56 -4.24 1.48
C ALA A 29 -12.18 -4.62 0.12
N GLY A 30 -12.49 -3.64 -0.71
CA GLY A 30 -13.26 -3.84 -1.95
C GLY A 30 -12.45 -3.80 -3.24
N LEU A 31 -11.16 -3.44 -3.18
CA LEU A 31 -10.36 -3.37 -4.41
C LEU A 31 -10.21 -4.76 -5.04
N PRO A 32 -10.54 -4.92 -6.32
CA PRO A 32 -10.35 -6.21 -6.98
C PRO A 32 -8.87 -6.62 -7.00
N VAL A 33 -8.60 -7.87 -6.67
CA VAL A 33 -7.25 -8.43 -6.75
C VAL A 33 -7.19 -9.37 -7.94
N PRO A 34 -6.37 -9.08 -8.97
CA PRO A 34 -6.21 -9.98 -10.10
C PRO A 34 -5.70 -11.36 -9.66
N SER A 35 -6.17 -12.42 -10.32
CA SER A 35 -5.77 -13.80 -9.99
C SER A 35 -4.27 -14.05 -10.15
N THR A 36 -3.59 -13.23 -10.95
CA THR A 36 -2.15 -13.32 -11.19
C THR A 36 -1.30 -12.56 -10.17
N THR A 37 -1.93 -11.81 -9.27
CA THR A 37 -1.24 -11.01 -8.24
C THR A 37 -1.45 -11.65 -6.87
N GLN A 38 -0.39 -11.77 -6.09
CA GLN A 38 -0.50 -12.29 -4.73
C GLN A 38 -1.40 -11.41 -3.87
N ARG A 39 -2.39 -12.02 -3.22
CA ARG A 39 -3.20 -11.35 -2.21
C ARG A 39 -2.71 -11.71 -0.81
N ILE A 40 -2.42 -10.71 -0.01
CA ILE A 40 -2.16 -10.85 1.43
C ILE A 40 -3.37 -10.29 2.15
N ASP A 41 -4.23 -11.16 2.66
CA ASP A 41 -5.52 -10.76 3.22
C ASP A 41 -5.43 -10.59 4.73
N LEU A 42 -5.55 -9.36 5.21
CA LEU A 42 -5.55 -9.01 6.63
C LEU A 42 -6.97 -8.78 7.17
N ALA A 43 -7.97 -8.75 6.31
CA ALA A 43 -9.32 -8.38 6.70
C ALA A 43 -9.92 -9.39 7.67
N LEU A 44 -10.13 -8.99 8.92
CA LEU A 44 -10.75 -9.81 9.95
C LEU A 44 -12.25 -9.50 10.07
N LYS A 45 -12.59 -8.24 10.17
CA LYS A 45 -13.96 -7.72 10.24
C LYS A 45 -13.93 -6.23 9.81
N PRO A 46 -15.07 -5.61 9.53
CA PRO A 46 -15.09 -4.21 9.10
C PRO A 46 -14.21 -3.31 9.98
N GLY A 47 -13.25 -2.64 9.35
CA GLY A 47 -12.35 -1.70 10.00
C GLY A 47 -11.15 -2.31 10.74
N VAL A 48 -11.00 -3.62 10.76
CA VAL A 48 -9.93 -4.30 11.51
C VAL A 48 -9.14 -5.25 10.61
N PRO A 49 -7.88 -4.92 10.27
CA PRO A 49 -7.23 -3.63 10.45
C PRO A 49 -7.68 -2.60 9.43
N GLY A 50 -7.55 -1.31 9.77
CA GLY A 50 -7.81 -0.22 8.85
C GLY A 50 -6.64 0.02 7.88
N PHE A 51 -6.90 0.85 6.87
CA PHE A 51 -5.91 1.17 5.83
C PHE A 51 -4.72 1.96 6.38
N LEU A 52 -4.97 3.07 7.06
CA LEU A 52 -3.90 3.93 7.55
C LEU A 52 -3.03 3.22 8.59
N GLU A 53 -3.64 2.44 9.47
CA GLU A 53 -2.92 1.60 10.43
C GLU A 53 -1.99 0.61 9.72
N THR A 54 -2.46 -0.04 8.69
CA THR A 54 -1.67 -1.01 7.91
C THR A 54 -0.54 -0.30 7.14
N LEU A 55 -0.84 0.82 6.50
CA LEU A 55 0.16 1.61 5.78
C LEU A 55 1.28 2.06 6.72
N GLU A 56 0.94 2.56 7.90
CA GLU A 56 1.93 2.99 8.89
C GLU A 56 2.89 1.86 9.24
N VAL A 57 2.36 0.67 9.46
CA VAL A 57 3.18 -0.52 9.79
C VAL A 57 4.09 -0.90 8.63
N VAL A 58 3.57 -0.93 7.40
CA VAL A 58 4.37 -1.24 6.21
C VAL A 58 5.52 -0.24 6.04
N LEU A 59 5.25 1.04 6.26
CA LEU A 59 6.27 2.09 6.12
C LEU A 59 7.39 2.00 7.17
N THR A 60 7.20 1.27 8.26
CA THR A 60 8.29 1.03 9.21
C THR A 60 9.38 0.13 8.66
N GLU A 61 9.08 -0.70 7.66
CA GLU A 61 10.03 -1.68 7.13
C GLU A 61 10.29 -1.57 5.63
N MET A 62 9.61 -0.67 4.92
CA MET A 62 9.76 -0.52 3.47
C MET A 62 10.28 0.86 3.11
N PHE A 63 11.37 0.91 2.33
CA PHE A 63 11.81 2.13 1.71
C PHE A 63 10.93 2.46 0.50
N VAL A 64 10.32 3.63 0.53
CA VAL A 64 9.39 4.09 -0.52
C VAL A 64 9.93 5.36 -1.14
N GLU A 65 10.10 5.37 -2.45
CA GLU A 65 10.57 6.55 -3.19
C GLU A 65 9.45 7.31 -3.90
N LYS A 66 8.29 6.67 -4.08
CA LYS A 66 7.14 7.24 -4.78
C LYS A 66 5.89 6.47 -4.41
N ALA A 67 4.75 7.13 -4.46
CA ALA A 67 3.45 6.49 -4.26
C ALA A 67 2.46 6.92 -5.36
N TYR A 68 1.57 6.00 -5.75
CA TYR A 68 0.45 6.29 -6.63
C TYR A 68 -0.86 6.11 -5.87
N VAL A 69 -1.81 7.00 -6.14
CA VAL A 69 -3.17 6.91 -5.61
C VAL A 69 -4.17 7.16 -6.73
N SER A 70 -5.40 6.68 -6.56
CA SER A 70 -6.49 7.06 -7.44
C SER A 70 -6.82 8.53 -7.22
N GLU A 71 -7.03 9.30 -8.30
CA GLU A 71 -7.43 10.70 -8.19
C GLU A 71 -8.73 10.89 -7.40
N ASP A 72 -9.59 9.86 -7.37
CA ASP A 72 -10.86 9.90 -6.64
C ASP A 72 -10.70 10.00 -5.12
N VAL A 73 -9.55 9.60 -4.57
CA VAL A 73 -9.32 9.72 -3.12
C VAL A 73 -9.29 11.17 -2.66
N LEU A 74 -8.83 12.09 -3.51
CA LEU A 74 -8.72 13.50 -3.16
C LEU A 74 -10.08 14.16 -2.91
N THR A 75 -11.09 13.77 -3.69
CA THR A 75 -12.41 14.39 -3.62
C THR A 75 -13.41 13.56 -2.82
N LYS A 76 -13.33 12.23 -2.88
CA LYS A 76 -14.31 11.33 -2.27
C LYS A 76 -13.94 10.87 -0.87
N SER A 77 -12.64 10.81 -0.56
CA SER A 77 -12.16 10.39 0.75
C SER A 77 -10.95 11.23 1.17
N PRO A 78 -11.12 12.57 1.28
CA PRO A 78 -9.99 13.48 1.53
C PRO A 78 -9.28 13.22 2.86
N HIS A 79 -9.98 12.73 3.87
CA HIS A 79 -9.35 12.38 5.16
C HIS A 79 -8.37 11.21 5.04
N ILE A 80 -8.63 10.26 4.15
CA ILE A 80 -7.71 9.18 3.85
C ILE A 80 -6.47 9.73 3.14
N TYR A 81 -6.66 10.60 2.16
CA TYR A 81 -5.55 11.23 1.46
C TYR A 81 -4.68 12.06 2.41
N ASP A 82 -5.29 12.84 3.31
CA ASP A 82 -4.55 13.62 4.29
C ASP A 82 -3.75 12.72 5.25
N GLY A 83 -4.35 11.63 5.68
CA GLY A 83 -3.65 10.62 6.49
C GLY A 83 -2.47 9.99 5.77
N MET A 84 -2.64 9.65 4.49
CA MET A 84 -1.54 9.12 3.65
C MET A 84 -0.40 10.13 3.53
N LYS A 85 -0.70 11.40 3.27
CA LYS A 85 0.33 12.44 3.15
C LYS A 85 1.16 12.57 4.42
N LYS A 86 0.51 12.51 5.57
CA LYS A 86 1.22 12.57 6.86
C LYS A 86 2.17 11.39 7.03
N LEU A 87 1.71 10.19 6.71
CA LEU A 87 2.53 8.98 6.84
C LEU A 87 3.67 8.94 5.84
N LEU A 88 3.43 9.37 4.60
CA LEU A 88 4.43 9.33 3.52
C LEU A 88 5.46 10.46 3.62
N GLY A 89 5.14 11.55 4.33
CA GLY A 89 6.07 12.67 4.50
C GLY A 89 6.48 13.27 3.17
N ASP A 90 7.80 13.25 2.89
CA ASP A 90 8.37 13.84 1.67
C ASP A 90 8.27 12.95 0.42
N VAL A 91 7.72 11.75 0.55
CA VAL A 91 7.54 10.85 -0.59
C VAL A 91 6.55 11.46 -1.59
N PRO A 92 6.95 11.65 -2.86
CA PRO A 92 6.04 12.20 -3.86
C PRO A 92 4.85 11.28 -4.12
N ILE A 93 3.67 11.87 -4.21
CA ILE A 93 2.42 11.16 -4.52
C ILE A 93 1.95 11.59 -5.89
N GLU A 94 1.78 10.64 -6.80
CA GLU A 94 1.21 10.85 -8.12
C GLU A 94 -0.20 10.30 -8.17
N THR A 95 -1.11 11.05 -8.76
CA THR A 95 -2.50 10.61 -8.94
C THR A 95 -2.69 9.99 -10.32
N LEU A 96 -3.55 8.98 -10.38
CA LEU A 96 -3.95 8.31 -11.61
C LEU A 96 -5.47 8.25 -11.70
N PRO A 97 -6.05 8.27 -12.92
CA PRO A 97 -7.44 7.88 -13.10
C PRO A 97 -7.67 6.49 -12.48
N HIS A 98 -8.81 6.29 -11.87
CA HIS A 98 -9.07 5.06 -11.10
C HIS A 98 -8.89 3.77 -11.91
N LEU A 99 -9.30 3.77 -13.18
CA LEU A 99 -9.11 2.60 -14.04
C LEU A 99 -7.62 2.29 -14.28
N GLU A 100 -6.80 3.32 -14.46
CA GLU A 100 -5.35 3.15 -14.63
C GLU A 100 -4.71 2.68 -13.33
N PHE A 101 -5.14 3.23 -12.20
CA PHE A 101 -4.71 2.78 -10.89
C PHE A 101 -4.96 1.28 -10.71
N LYS A 102 -6.19 0.83 -11.00
CA LYS A 102 -6.54 -0.60 -10.90
C LYS A 102 -5.69 -1.47 -11.79
N LYS A 103 -5.39 -1.03 -12.99
CA LYS A 103 -4.50 -1.78 -13.91
C LYS A 103 -3.09 -1.88 -13.32
N LEU A 104 -2.58 -0.80 -12.77
CA LEU A 104 -1.24 -0.77 -12.21
C LEU A 104 -1.09 -1.71 -11.01
N THR A 105 -2.15 -1.91 -10.21
CA THR A 105 -2.11 -2.85 -9.09
C THR A 105 -1.79 -4.28 -9.52
N GLY A 106 -2.17 -4.65 -10.73
CA GLY A 106 -1.85 -5.98 -11.28
C GLY A 106 -0.36 -6.19 -11.54
N SER A 107 0.43 -5.13 -11.60
CA SER A 107 1.89 -5.18 -11.78
C SER A 107 2.65 -5.11 -10.47
N THR A 108 1.97 -5.02 -9.35
CA THR A 108 2.63 -4.99 -8.03
C THR A 108 2.94 -6.41 -7.56
N LYS A 109 3.95 -6.55 -6.70
CA LYS A 109 4.39 -7.87 -6.20
C LYS A 109 3.34 -8.54 -5.32
N ALA A 110 2.54 -7.74 -4.63
CA ALA A 110 1.41 -8.21 -3.85
C ALA A 110 0.42 -7.07 -3.61
N ILE A 111 -0.81 -7.44 -3.28
CA ILE A 111 -1.84 -6.52 -2.80
C ILE A 111 -2.19 -6.92 -1.37
N ILE A 112 -1.90 -6.05 -0.42
CA ILE A 112 -2.29 -6.22 0.98
C ILE A 112 -3.72 -5.70 1.10
N ARG A 113 -4.67 -6.61 1.28
CA ARG A 113 -6.07 -6.26 1.50
C ARG A 113 -6.31 -5.98 2.97
N THR A 114 -6.69 -4.75 3.29
CA THR A 114 -7.11 -4.37 4.63
C THR A 114 -8.62 -4.55 4.80
N ALA A 115 -9.12 -4.29 5.98
CA ALA A 115 -10.56 -4.28 6.25
C ALA A 115 -11.15 -2.86 6.17
N GLU A 116 -10.48 -1.93 5.48
CA GLU A 116 -10.96 -0.57 5.30
C GLU A 116 -12.19 -0.54 4.40
N PHE A 117 -13.27 0.09 4.87
CA PHE A 117 -14.50 0.24 4.10
C PHE A 117 -14.63 1.63 3.47
N THR A 118 -13.73 2.55 3.77
CA THR A 118 -13.72 3.86 3.13
C THR A 118 -13.28 3.72 1.68
N PRO A 119 -14.07 4.21 0.72
CA PRO A 119 -13.73 4.10 -0.70
C PRO A 119 -12.42 4.78 -1.05
N PHE A 120 -11.72 4.21 -2.02
CA PHE A 120 -10.47 4.74 -2.57
C PHE A 120 -9.30 4.80 -1.59
N ALA A 121 -9.41 4.11 -0.46
CA ALA A 121 -8.32 3.96 0.50
C ALA A 121 -7.32 2.91 -0.02
N ASN A 122 -6.57 3.30 -1.05
CA ASN A 122 -5.62 2.44 -1.75
C ASN A 122 -4.37 3.24 -2.11
N VAL A 123 -3.21 2.59 -2.04
CA VAL A 123 -1.94 3.19 -2.44
C VAL A 123 -1.04 2.13 -3.07
N ILE A 124 -0.32 2.53 -4.12
CA ILE A 124 0.76 1.72 -4.68
C ILE A 124 2.07 2.37 -4.25
N LEU A 125 2.88 1.62 -3.52
CA LEU A 125 4.18 2.05 -3.02
C LEU A 125 5.28 1.53 -3.95
N VAL A 126 6.14 2.44 -4.40
CA VAL A 126 7.31 2.08 -5.23
C VAL A 126 8.52 1.97 -4.33
N ALA A 127 9.16 0.81 -4.33
CA ALA A 127 10.33 0.54 -3.49
C ALA A 127 11.52 1.38 -3.90
N GLY A 128 12.11 2.05 -2.93
CA GLY A 128 13.35 2.79 -3.10
C GLY A 128 14.58 1.93 -2.81
N ALA A 129 15.74 2.42 -3.20
CA ALA A 129 17.03 1.79 -2.91
C ALA A 129 17.63 2.43 -1.66
N TRP A 130 17.65 1.67 -0.56
CA TRP A 130 18.15 2.17 0.71
C TRP A 130 19.65 2.52 0.62
N GLY A 131 20.01 3.69 1.09
CA GLY A 131 21.39 4.15 1.12
C GLY A 131 21.95 4.59 -0.23
N PHE A 132 21.21 4.43 -1.32
CA PHE A 132 21.63 4.97 -2.61
C PHE A 132 21.12 6.40 -2.75
N LYS A 133 22.03 7.32 -2.91
CA LYS A 133 21.72 8.70 -3.29
C LYS A 133 21.92 8.79 -4.80
N LEU A 134 20.84 8.78 -5.49
CA LEU A 134 20.85 8.93 -6.94
C LEU A 134 20.89 10.40 -7.32
#